data_4eed740b0c23584c7e5e959f6a9fdb63
#
_entry.id   4eed740b0c23584c7e5e959f6a9fdb63
#
_cell.length_a   1.000
_cell.length_b   1.000
_cell.length_c   1.000
_cell.angle_alpha   90.00
_cell.angle_beta   90.00
_cell.angle_gamma   90.00
#
_symmetry.space_group_name_H-M   'P 1'
#
loop_
_entity.id
_entity.type
_entity.pdbx_description
1 polymer ?
#
loop_
_entity_poly.entity_id
_entity_poly.type
_entity_poly.pdbx_seq_one_letter_code
_entity_poly.pdbx_strand_id
1 'polypeptide(L)'
;MGGTPGILSTTMAKAPRSYARGESFALVLARVREIYSELAMRPIERHCIRRTECCQFKLTGLTPYLTKGEALLAARAWRATGRKKLPESVDSACPMLESHSGRCLIYADRPFGCRTHFCVAAGGPLARRDVLDLIRRLETVDAQLGGNGPRKLSGAVAAALEKIA
;
A
#
# COMPACT_ATOMS: atom_id res chain seq x y z
N MET A 1 49.07 7.76 -36.78
CA MET A 1 48.22 8.86 -36.33
C MET A 1 47.04 8.22 -35.61
N GLY A 2 47.10 8.17 -34.28
CA GLY A 2 46.10 7.53 -33.45
C GLY A 2 45.06 8.55 -32.96
N GLY A 3 43.80 8.25 -33.19
CA GLY A 3 42.68 8.99 -32.63
C GLY A 3 42.03 8.19 -31.49
N THR A 4 42.13 8.71 -30.28
CA THR A 4 41.49 8.15 -29.09
C THR A 4 40.01 8.55 -29.08
N PRO A 5 39.04 7.64 -28.87
CA PRO A 5 37.65 8.03 -28.70
C PRO A 5 37.42 8.52 -27.26
N GLY A 6 36.83 9.72 -27.15
CA GLY A 6 36.48 10.37 -25.91
C GLY A 6 35.40 9.61 -25.13
N ILE A 7 35.63 9.47 -23.83
CA ILE A 7 34.70 8.89 -22.86
C ILE A 7 33.59 9.90 -22.63
N LEU A 8 32.36 9.55 -23.05
CA LEU A 8 31.14 10.31 -22.70
C LEU A 8 30.83 10.10 -21.21
N SER A 9 31.08 11.14 -20.45
CA SER A 9 30.70 11.21 -19.02
C SER A 9 29.18 11.25 -18.89
N THR A 10 28.59 10.14 -18.47
CA THR A 10 27.15 10.07 -18.15
C THR A 10 26.91 10.81 -16.84
N THR A 11 26.38 12.01 -16.92
CA THR A 11 25.97 12.81 -15.75
C THR A 11 24.80 12.09 -15.08
N MET A 12 25.06 11.45 -13.93
CA MET A 12 24.01 10.90 -13.08
C MET A 12 23.07 12.01 -12.62
N ALA A 13 21.83 11.96 -13.03
CA ALA A 13 20.79 12.86 -12.59
C ALA A 13 20.62 12.76 -11.07
N LYS A 14 20.84 13.88 -10.39
CA LYS A 14 20.72 14.04 -8.93
C LYS A 14 19.27 13.72 -8.50
N ALA A 15 19.10 12.78 -7.58
CA ALA A 15 17.80 12.43 -7.01
C ALA A 15 17.04 13.67 -6.51
N PRO A 16 15.72 13.77 -6.72
CA PRO A 16 14.94 14.93 -6.34
C PRO A 16 14.97 15.14 -4.82
N ARG A 17 15.11 16.42 -4.44
CA ARG A 17 15.24 16.89 -3.06
C ARG A 17 14.04 16.47 -2.20
N SER A 18 14.30 16.21 -0.92
CA SER A 18 13.32 15.90 0.13
C SER A 18 12.11 16.82 0.10
N TYR A 19 10.93 16.24 0.06
CA TYR A 19 9.65 16.93 0.11
C TYR A 19 9.50 17.75 1.40
N ALA A 20 9.02 18.98 1.30
CA ALA A 20 8.59 19.78 2.45
C ALA A 20 7.44 19.07 3.18
N ARG A 21 7.55 18.93 4.51
CA ARG A 21 6.80 17.93 5.31
C ARG A 21 5.27 18.08 5.38
N GLY A 22 4.67 19.16 4.96
CA GLY A 22 3.23 19.40 5.11
C GLY A 22 2.42 19.17 3.84
N GLU A 23 2.72 19.92 2.81
CA GLU A 23 1.93 19.95 1.57
C GLU A 23 2.10 18.69 0.72
N SER A 24 3.33 18.15 0.68
CA SER A 24 3.63 16.93 -0.06
C SER A 24 2.98 15.66 0.52
N PHE A 25 2.78 15.59 1.84
CA PHE A 25 2.14 14.44 2.49
C PHE A 25 0.66 14.32 2.11
N ALA A 26 -0.09 15.41 2.18
CA ALA A 26 -1.49 15.45 1.78
C ALA A 26 -1.66 15.09 0.29
N LEU A 27 -0.77 15.59 -0.56
CA LEU A 27 -0.79 15.30 -1.99
C LEU A 27 -0.51 13.83 -2.28
N VAL A 28 0.44 13.21 -1.58
CA VAL A 28 0.71 11.77 -1.70
C VAL A 28 -0.50 10.93 -1.32
N LEU A 29 -1.13 11.25 -0.19
CA LEU A 29 -2.35 10.54 0.23
C LEU A 29 -3.49 10.72 -0.77
N ALA A 30 -3.64 11.90 -1.36
CA ALA A 30 -4.62 12.17 -2.40
C ALA A 30 -4.37 11.31 -3.64
N ARG A 31 -3.12 11.19 -4.10
CA ARG A 31 -2.77 10.31 -5.23
C ARG A 31 -3.04 8.83 -4.97
N VAL A 32 -2.74 8.34 -3.78
CA VAL A 32 -3.06 6.95 -3.42
C VAL A 32 -4.57 6.73 -3.44
N ARG A 33 -5.35 7.67 -2.90
CA ARG A 33 -6.83 7.58 -2.92
C ARG A 33 -7.40 7.68 -4.33
N GLU A 34 -6.83 8.49 -5.20
CA GLU A 34 -7.20 8.57 -6.62
C GLU A 34 -7.04 7.21 -7.31
N ILE A 35 -5.89 6.53 -7.10
CA ILE A 35 -5.66 5.18 -7.63
C ILE A 35 -6.69 4.19 -7.08
N TYR A 36 -7.04 4.28 -5.81
CA TYR A 36 -8.06 3.45 -5.19
C TYR A 36 -9.47 3.73 -5.75
N SER A 37 -9.78 4.99 -6.02
CA SER A 37 -11.05 5.40 -6.62
C SER A 37 -11.17 4.89 -8.04
N GLU A 38 -10.10 4.96 -8.82
CA GLU A 38 -10.06 4.44 -10.19
C GLU A 38 -10.27 2.91 -10.21
N LEU A 39 -9.64 2.18 -9.28
CA LEU A 39 -9.90 0.74 -9.12
C LEU A 39 -11.36 0.47 -8.81
N ALA A 40 -11.99 1.28 -7.96
CA ALA A 40 -13.39 1.11 -7.58
C ALA A 40 -14.38 1.39 -8.72
N MET A 41 -13.96 2.20 -9.71
CA MET A 41 -14.77 2.51 -10.91
C MET A 41 -14.61 1.48 -12.04
N ARG A 42 -13.66 0.55 -11.94
CA ARG A 42 -13.50 -0.50 -12.95
C ARG A 42 -14.70 -1.45 -12.93
N PRO A 43 -15.10 -1.99 -14.09
CA PRO A 43 -16.18 -2.97 -14.18
C PRO A 43 -15.72 -4.33 -13.63
N ILE A 44 -15.65 -4.43 -12.32
CA ILE A 44 -15.22 -5.63 -11.62
C ILE A 44 -16.47 -6.30 -11.05
N GLU A 45 -16.83 -7.45 -11.58
CA GLU A 45 -17.98 -8.25 -11.11
C GLU A 45 -17.68 -9.03 -9.81
N ARG A 46 -17.01 -8.37 -8.86
CA ARG A 46 -16.61 -8.98 -7.60
C ARG A 46 -16.87 -8.04 -6.45
N HIS A 47 -17.57 -8.54 -5.43
CA HIS A 47 -17.91 -7.77 -4.24
C HIS A 47 -17.38 -8.45 -2.99
N CYS A 48 -16.67 -7.68 -2.15
CA CYS A 48 -16.24 -8.19 -0.87
C CYS A 48 -17.46 -8.48 0.02
N ILE A 49 -17.64 -9.75 0.37
CA ILE A 49 -18.73 -10.23 1.24
C ILE A 49 -18.40 -10.14 2.72
N ARG A 50 -17.29 -9.50 3.07
CA ARG A 50 -16.82 -9.21 4.45
C ARG A 50 -16.64 -10.44 5.34
N ARG A 51 -16.34 -11.59 4.79
CA ARG A 51 -16.03 -12.82 5.57
C ARG A 51 -14.69 -12.75 6.30
N THR A 52 -13.84 -11.79 5.95
CA THR A 52 -12.52 -11.50 6.55
C THR A 52 -11.51 -12.66 6.51
N GLU A 53 -11.79 -13.75 5.84
CA GLU A 53 -10.86 -14.88 5.63
C GLU A 53 -9.52 -14.41 5.05
N CYS A 54 -9.57 -13.47 4.09
CA CYS A 54 -8.36 -12.85 3.51
C CYS A 54 -7.50 -12.07 4.52
N CYS A 55 -8.04 -11.75 5.69
CA CYS A 55 -7.34 -11.07 6.78
C CYS A 55 -6.72 -12.07 7.77
N GLN A 56 -6.99 -13.36 7.62
CA GLN A 56 -6.39 -14.44 8.41
C GLN A 56 -5.16 -14.96 7.67
N PHE A 57 -4.03 -14.27 7.82
CA PHE A 57 -2.82 -14.54 7.04
C PHE A 57 -2.27 -15.96 7.23
N LYS A 58 -2.46 -16.56 8.41
CA LYS A 58 -2.10 -17.95 8.68
C LYS A 58 -2.94 -18.93 7.86
N LEU A 59 -4.22 -18.65 7.69
CA LEU A 59 -5.16 -19.47 6.92
C LEU A 59 -4.90 -19.39 5.42
N THR A 60 -4.66 -18.16 4.93
CA THR A 60 -4.50 -17.91 3.49
C THR A 60 -3.07 -18.11 3.01
N GLY A 61 -2.09 -18.12 3.91
CA GLY A 61 -0.67 -18.07 3.56
C GLY A 61 -0.22 -16.77 2.90
N LEU A 62 -1.12 -15.78 2.80
CA LEU A 62 -0.90 -14.53 2.06
C LEU A 62 -0.93 -13.33 3.02
N THR A 63 0.11 -12.52 2.95
CA THR A 63 0.18 -11.24 3.64
C THR A 63 0.24 -10.12 2.62
N PRO A 64 -0.63 -9.11 2.69
CA PRO A 64 -0.57 -7.97 1.79
C PRO A 64 0.77 -7.23 1.90
N TYR A 65 1.27 -6.75 0.76
CA TYR A 65 2.42 -5.87 0.67
C TYR A 65 1.94 -4.46 0.33
N LEU A 66 2.52 -3.46 0.97
CA LEU A 66 2.17 -2.06 0.84
C LEU A 66 3.36 -1.26 0.36
N THR A 67 3.12 -0.38 -0.58
CA THR A 67 4.03 0.72 -0.91
C THR A 67 4.06 1.74 0.25
N LYS A 68 5.05 2.59 0.27
CA LYS A 68 5.22 3.59 1.34
C LYS A 68 4.04 4.57 1.41
N GLY A 69 3.48 4.96 0.26
CA GLY A 69 2.28 5.80 0.19
C GLY A 69 1.06 5.12 0.79
N GLU A 70 0.84 3.86 0.48
CA GLU A 70 -0.24 3.06 1.06
C GLU A 70 -0.08 2.86 2.57
N ALA A 71 1.15 2.60 3.02
CA ALA A 71 1.45 2.45 4.45
C ALA A 71 1.15 3.73 5.23
N LEU A 72 1.48 4.90 4.68
CA LEU A 72 1.16 6.20 5.27
C LEU A 72 -0.36 6.46 5.32
N LEU A 73 -1.09 6.10 4.26
CA LEU A 73 -2.55 6.21 4.24
C LEU A 73 -3.19 5.29 5.28
N ALA A 74 -2.77 4.04 5.34
CA ALA A 74 -3.26 3.07 6.33
C ALA A 74 -2.93 3.48 7.77
N ALA A 75 -1.73 4.00 8.02
CA ALA A 75 -1.31 4.51 9.33
C ALA A 75 -2.17 5.72 9.76
N ARG A 76 -2.47 6.64 8.85
CA ARG A 76 -3.36 7.77 9.13
C ARG A 76 -4.78 7.31 9.45
N ALA A 77 -5.32 6.38 8.67
CA ALA A 77 -6.63 5.80 8.93
C ALA A 77 -6.68 5.09 10.28
N TRP A 78 -5.63 4.35 10.64
CA TRP A 78 -5.47 3.73 11.94
C TRP A 78 -5.47 4.74 13.09
N ARG A 79 -4.69 5.82 12.96
CA ARG A 79 -4.68 6.93 13.94
C ARG A 79 -6.05 7.58 14.11
N ALA A 80 -6.81 7.71 13.03
CA ALA A 80 -8.16 8.27 13.08
C ALA A 80 -9.14 7.41 13.91
N THR A 81 -8.82 6.12 14.16
CA THR A 81 -9.57 5.28 15.11
C THR A 81 -9.20 5.50 16.57
N GLY A 82 -8.33 6.46 16.88
CA GLY A 82 -7.82 6.75 18.23
C GLY A 82 -6.64 5.87 18.67
N ARG A 83 -6.17 4.96 17.83
CA ARG A 83 -5.10 3.99 18.14
C ARG A 83 -3.73 4.52 17.70
N LYS A 84 -2.74 4.42 18.58
CA LYS A 84 -1.37 4.94 18.34
C LYS A 84 -0.41 3.87 17.82
N LYS A 85 -0.57 2.62 18.20
CA LYS A 85 0.29 1.49 17.83
C LYS A 85 -0.56 0.36 17.27
N LEU A 86 0.02 -0.47 16.41
CA LEU A 86 -0.61 -1.72 16.02
C LEU A 86 -0.58 -2.68 17.20
N PRO A 87 -1.63 -3.48 17.42
CA PRO A 87 -1.58 -4.58 18.36
C PRO A 87 -0.57 -5.62 17.89
N GLU A 88 -0.01 -6.37 18.82
CA GLU A 88 0.72 -7.58 18.47
C GLU A 88 -0.26 -8.53 17.79
N SER A 89 0.14 -9.05 16.63
CA SER A 89 -0.71 -9.97 15.87
C SER A 89 -0.71 -11.33 16.56
N VAL A 90 -1.76 -11.60 17.32
CA VAL A 90 -2.05 -12.94 17.81
C VAL A 90 -2.54 -13.76 16.62
N ASP A 91 -2.02 -14.98 16.45
CA ASP A 91 -2.41 -15.91 15.38
C ASP A 91 -2.17 -15.46 13.94
N SER A 92 -1.25 -14.52 13.72
CA SER A 92 -0.91 -14.02 12.38
C SER A 92 -2.11 -13.47 11.58
N ALA A 93 -3.13 -12.97 12.26
CA ALA A 93 -4.22 -12.23 11.66
C ALA A 93 -3.81 -10.79 11.34
N CYS A 94 -4.57 -10.12 10.49
CA CYS A 94 -4.37 -8.70 10.20
C CYS A 94 -4.53 -7.87 11.49
N PRO A 95 -3.52 -7.08 11.89
CA PRO A 95 -3.60 -6.29 13.12
C PRO A 95 -4.66 -5.16 13.07
N MET A 96 -5.26 -4.93 11.90
CA MET A 96 -6.32 -3.94 11.71
C MET A 96 -7.73 -4.53 11.80
N LEU A 97 -7.85 -5.82 12.12
CA LEU A 97 -9.15 -6.40 12.46
C LEU A 97 -9.51 -6.06 13.91
N GLU A 98 -10.76 -5.70 14.11
CA GLU A 98 -11.33 -5.60 15.44
C GLU A 98 -11.60 -6.99 15.99
N SER A 99 -11.08 -7.29 17.17
CA SER A 99 -11.09 -8.62 17.76
C SER A 99 -12.49 -9.19 18.00
N HIS A 100 -13.46 -8.33 18.36
CA HIS A 100 -14.82 -8.77 18.68
C HIS A 100 -15.71 -8.92 17.43
N SER A 101 -15.66 -7.96 16.52
CA SER A 101 -16.54 -7.93 15.35
C SER A 101 -15.93 -8.56 14.11
N GLY A 102 -14.60 -8.79 14.08
CA GLY A 102 -13.86 -9.20 12.92
C GLY A 102 -13.86 -8.16 11.78
N ARG A 103 -14.26 -6.91 12.06
CA ARG A 103 -14.33 -5.85 11.04
C ARG A 103 -12.96 -5.24 10.81
N CYS A 104 -12.65 -4.89 9.56
CA CYS A 104 -11.50 -4.08 9.24
C CYS A 104 -11.74 -2.64 9.69
N LEU A 105 -10.95 -2.15 10.65
CA LEU A 105 -11.08 -0.80 11.21
C LEU A 105 -10.70 0.31 10.23
N ILE A 106 -9.95 0.00 9.18
CA ILE A 106 -9.56 0.94 8.14
C ILE A 106 -10.17 0.58 6.78
N TYR A 107 -11.37 -0.01 6.76
CA TYR A 107 -11.97 -0.58 5.55
C TYR A 107 -12.02 0.39 4.37
N ALA A 108 -12.32 1.67 4.62
CA ALA A 108 -12.37 2.71 3.59
C ALA A 108 -11.00 2.99 2.96
N ASP A 109 -9.93 2.96 3.76
CA ASP A 109 -8.54 3.20 3.35
C ASP A 109 -7.70 1.90 3.31
N ARG A 110 -8.37 0.72 3.18
CA ARG A 110 -7.66 -0.57 3.10
C ARG A 110 -6.70 -0.59 1.91
N PRO A 111 -5.52 -1.23 2.05
CA PRO A 111 -4.49 -1.26 1.02
C PRO A 111 -4.96 -1.87 -0.31
N PHE A 112 -4.27 -1.56 -1.38
CA PHE A 112 -4.58 -2.02 -2.74
C PHE A 112 -4.69 -3.55 -2.83
N GLY A 113 -3.74 -4.26 -2.23
CA GLY A 113 -3.77 -5.72 -2.16
C GLY A 113 -5.05 -6.25 -1.50
N CYS A 114 -5.56 -5.56 -0.46
CA CYS A 114 -6.83 -5.93 0.19
C CYS A 114 -8.06 -5.59 -0.67
N ARG A 115 -7.92 -4.67 -1.64
CA ARG A 115 -8.99 -4.28 -2.57
C ARG A 115 -9.09 -5.21 -3.78
N THR A 116 -7.98 -5.84 -4.14
CA THR A 116 -7.87 -6.73 -5.30
C THR A 116 -7.92 -8.21 -4.92
N HIS A 117 -7.76 -8.52 -3.62
CA HIS A 117 -7.87 -9.87 -3.11
C HIS A 117 -9.29 -10.14 -2.63
N PHE A 118 -9.99 -10.95 -3.37
CA PHE A 118 -11.32 -11.45 -2.99
C PHE A 118 -11.18 -12.92 -2.57
N CYS A 119 -11.99 -13.37 -1.62
CA CYS A 119 -12.08 -14.80 -1.29
C CYS A 119 -12.67 -15.57 -2.47
N VAL A 120 -12.44 -16.88 -2.50
CA VAL A 120 -12.95 -17.73 -3.58
C VAL A 120 -14.47 -17.60 -3.76
N ALA A 121 -15.21 -17.51 -2.64
CA ALA A 121 -16.67 -17.32 -2.66
C ALA A 121 -17.11 -15.98 -3.28
N ALA A 122 -16.23 -15.00 -3.35
CA ALA A 122 -16.46 -13.69 -3.96
C ALA A 122 -15.80 -13.57 -5.36
N GLY A 123 -15.42 -14.68 -5.98
CA GLY A 123 -14.83 -14.72 -7.33
C GLY A 123 -13.31 -14.77 -7.36
N GLY A 124 -12.64 -14.86 -6.22
CA GLY A 124 -11.17 -14.96 -6.13
C GLY A 124 -10.44 -13.65 -6.44
N PRO A 125 -9.10 -13.63 -6.31
CA PRO A 125 -8.29 -12.43 -6.52
C PRO A 125 -8.36 -11.95 -7.98
N LEU A 126 -8.20 -10.63 -8.18
CA LEU A 126 -8.03 -10.07 -9.52
C LEU A 126 -6.70 -10.51 -10.11
N ALA A 127 -6.69 -10.79 -11.41
CA ALA A 127 -5.45 -11.08 -12.09
C ALA A 127 -4.55 -9.83 -12.09
N ARG A 128 -3.26 -10.01 -11.78
CA ARG A 128 -2.30 -8.90 -11.72
C ARG A 128 -2.29 -8.05 -13.00
N ARG A 129 -2.45 -8.68 -14.17
CA ARG A 129 -2.48 -7.99 -15.48
C ARG A 129 -3.62 -6.97 -15.56
N ASP A 130 -4.76 -7.22 -14.92
CA ASP A 130 -5.95 -6.39 -15.00
C ASP A 130 -5.83 -5.08 -14.19
N VAL A 131 -4.83 -5.02 -13.32
CA VAL A 131 -4.57 -3.89 -12.41
C VAL A 131 -3.12 -3.43 -12.43
N LEU A 132 -2.32 -3.88 -13.40
CA LEU A 132 -0.87 -3.64 -13.47
C LEU A 132 -0.52 -2.15 -13.62
N ASP A 133 -1.31 -1.41 -14.35
CA ASP A 133 -1.17 0.05 -14.52
C ASP A 133 -1.32 0.78 -13.17
N LEU A 134 -2.28 0.40 -12.34
CA LEU A 134 -2.48 0.98 -11.01
C LEU A 134 -1.35 0.60 -10.05
N ILE A 135 -0.86 -0.65 -10.14
CA ILE A 135 0.31 -1.09 -9.37
C ILE A 135 1.53 -0.24 -9.71
N ARG A 136 1.81 -0.01 -11.00
CA ARG A 136 2.93 0.83 -11.45
C ARG A 136 2.83 2.27 -10.95
N ARG A 137 1.63 2.82 -10.88
CA ARG A 137 1.39 4.16 -10.32
C ARG A 137 1.68 4.19 -8.82
N LEU A 138 1.29 3.17 -8.08
CA LEU A 138 1.64 3.04 -6.65
C LEU A 138 3.15 2.91 -6.44
N GLU A 139 3.84 2.14 -7.29
CA GLU A 139 5.30 2.00 -7.28
C GLU A 139 5.99 3.34 -7.61
N THR A 140 5.42 4.15 -8.52
CA THR A 140 5.91 5.50 -8.81
C THR A 140 5.79 6.41 -7.58
N VAL A 141 4.66 6.36 -6.88
CA VAL A 141 4.48 7.10 -5.61
C VAL A 141 5.47 6.63 -4.54
N ASP A 142 5.71 5.32 -4.46
CA ASP A 142 6.71 4.74 -3.54
C ASP A 142 8.11 5.31 -3.80
N ALA A 143 8.55 5.29 -5.06
CA ALA A 143 9.85 5.83 -5.47
C ALA A 143 9.98 7.34 -5.18
N GLN A 144 8.93 8.13 -5.42
CA GLN A 144 8.89 9.55 -5.10
C GLN A 144 9.06 9.83 -3.60
N LEU A 145 8.60 8.92 -2.76
CA LEU A 145 8.76 8.98 -1.30
C LEU A 145 10.10 8.40 -0.82
N GLY A 146 10.98 7.98 -1.73
CA GLY A 146 12.22 7.26 -1.38
C GLY A 146 11.93 5.90 -0.77
N GLY A 147 10.89 5.22 -1.24
CA GLY A 147 10.63 3.82 -0.93
C GLY A 147 11.51 2.89 -1.75
N ASN A 148 11.71 1.68 -1.26
CA ASN A 148 12.50 0.62 -1.90
C ASN A 148 11.61 -0.57 -2.31
N GLY A 149 10.37 -0.29 -2.67
CA GLY A 149 9.38 -1.28 -3.02
C GLY A 149 8.45 -1.69 -1.87
N PRO A 150 7.44 -2.51 -2.18
CA PRO A 150 6.41 -2.91 -1.23
C PRO A 150 6.98 -3.74 -0.06
N ARG A 151 6.44 -3.53 1.15
CA ARG A 151 6.80 -4.24 2.37
C ARG A 151 5.56 -4.89 2.99
N LYS A 152 5.76 -5.96 3.78
CA LYS A 152 4.65 -6.63 4.51
C LYS A 152 3.85 -5.63 5.34
N LEU A 153 2.54 -5.75 5.32
CA LEU A 153 1.56 -4.82 5.90
C LEU A 153 1.93 -4.36 7.32
N SER A 154 2.11 -5.28 8.24
CA SER A 154 2.35 -4.94 9.66
C SER A 154 3.61 -4.08 9.84
N GLY A 155 4.74 -4.48 9.23
CA GLY A 155 5.99 -3.74 9.31
C GLY A 155 5.94 -2.40 8.57
N ALA A 156 5.25 -2.34 7.42
CA ALA A 156 5.10 -1.10 6.67
C ALA A 156 4.27 -0.06 7.44
N VAL A 157 3.15 -0.48 8.03
CA VAL A 157 2.28 0.42 8.81
C VAL A 157 2.92 0.82 10.13
N ALA A 158 3.60 -0.10 10.83
CA ALA A 158 4.33 0.25 12.05
C ALA A 158 5.37 1.34 11.79
N ALA A 159 6.20 1.18 10.75
CA ALA A 159 7.19 2.19 10.36
C ALA A 159 6.55 3.53 9.89
N ALA A 160 5.36 3.48 9.31
CA ALA A 160 4.61 4.69 8.93
C ALA A 160 4.04 5.41 10.16
N LEU A 161 3.54 4.67 11.16
CA LEU A 161 3.03 5.23 12.42
C LEU A 161 4.09 6.01 13.19
N GLU A 162 5.34 5.55 13.18
CA GLU A 162 6.48 6.27 13.79
C GLU A 162 6.75 7.63 13.11
N LYS A 163 6.47 7.73 11.80
CA LYS A 163 6.73 8.95 11.02
C LYS A 163 5.64 10.01 11.13
N ILE A 164 4.41 9.59 11.42
CA ILE A 164 3.25 10.49 11.54
C ILE A 164 2.89 10.76 13.00
N ALA A 165 3.76 10.36 13.92
CA ALA A 165 3.59 10.55 15.37
C ALA A 165 3.64 12.04 15.76
#